data_048acb52178534cd7a195f257460c59e
#
_entry.id   048acb52178534cd7a195f257460c59e
#
_cell.length_a   1.000
_cell.length_b   1.000
_cell.length_c   1.000
_cell.angle_alpha   90.00
_cell.angle_beta   90.00
_cell.angle_gamma   90.00
#
_symmetry.space_group_name_H-M   'P 1'
#
loop_
_entity.id
_entity.type
_entity.pdbx_description
1 polymer ?
#
loop_
_entity_poly.entity_id
_entity_poly.type
_entity_poly.pdbx_seq_one_letter_code
_entity_poly.pdbx_strand_id
1 'polypeptide(L)'
;MKWVSALSRQTDIDGAIQEAAESITQQLGSDQADLTIVFVSPQFKEFYDKVPDLISRYFKPGLVFGCSGGGIIGNGEEAEQQAAISITSAQLPGVKIQPLQFETTELPDQDTSPSVWREWLQVQVEDNPHFVFLADPFSFQGEEFLAGVDFAYPNSKKVGGLASGAQALGGNALYLGNKIYNSGLVGIALSGDIEVDTIVAQGCRPIGEPMQITQCEQTLLKELEGKPPLKVLEELHETLSDADKKLLQTSLFLGIEMDPMKDSPKQGDFLIRNLMGVDRESGGLGIGALLRNGQLV
;
A
#
# COMPACT_ATOMS: atom_id res chain seq x y z
N MET A 1 15.36 -15.99 12.83
CA MET A 1 14.71 -15.30 11.70
C MET A 1 15.75 -14.71 10.79
N LYS A 2 15.65 -14.91 9.46
CA LYS A 2 16.59 -14.36 8.47
C LYS A 2 15.82 -13.88 7.25
N TRP A 3 16.04 -12.61 6.85
CA TRP A 3 15.46 -11.99 5.67
C TRP A 3 16.57 -11.63 4.68
N VAL A 4 16.30 -11.84 3.41
CA VAL A 4 17.21 -11.51 2.30
C VAL A 4 16.41 -10.96 1.13
N SER A 5 17.02 -10.10 0.32
CA SER A 5 16.37 -9.47 -0.82
C SER A 5 17.28 -9.45 -2.04
N ALA A 6 16.70 -9.56 -3.21
CA ALA A 6 17.37 -9.42 -4.50
C ALA A 6 16.49 -8.65 -5.48
N LEU A 7 17.13 -7.86 -6.34
CA LEU A 7 16.52 -7.15 -7.47
C LEU A 7 17.23 -7.59 -8.75
N SER A 8 16.47 -7.97 -9.77
CA SER A 8 16.98 -8.19 -11.12
C SER A 8 16.36 -7.21 -12.10
N ARG A 9 17.16 -6.75 -13.08
CA ARG A 9 16.76 -5.87 -14.17
C ARG A 9 16.93 -6.53 -15.54
N GLN A 10 17.06 -7.85 -15.57
CA GLN A 10 17.09 -8.57 -16.85
C GLN A 10 15.76 -8.41 -17.58
N THR A 11 15.81 -8.40 -18.90
CA THR A 11 14.62 -8.19 -19.73
C THR A 11 13.89 -9.50 -20.07
N ASP A 12 14.51 -10.63 -19.82
CA ASP A 12 13.90 -11.94 -19.89
C ASP A 12 13.42 -12.38 -18.51
N ILE A 13 12.16 -12.79 -18.37
CA ILE A 13 11.55 -13.11 -17.07
C ILE A 13 12.19 -14.34 -16.40
N ASP A 14 12.57 -15.37 -17.18
CA ASP A 14 13.19 -16.58 -16.66
C ASP A 14 14.58 -16.26 -16.11
N GLY A 15 15.40 -15.52 -16.89
CA GLY A 15 16.71 -15.04 -16.45
C GLY A 15 16.62 -14.07 -15.25
N ALA A 16 15.62 -13.19 -15.21
CA ALA A 16 15.42 -12.27 -14.08
C ALA A 16 15.12 -13.02 -12.77
N ILE A 17 14.24 -14.02 -12.85
CA ILE A 17 13.89 -14.86 -11.69
C ILE A 17 15.08 -15.75 -11.29
N GLN A 18 15.80 -16.32 -12.25
CA GLN A 18 16.98 -17.13 -11.96
C GLN A 18 18.03 -16.32 -11.22
N GLU A 19 18.40 -15.14 -11.71
CA GLU A 19 19.39 -14.25 -11.09
C GLU A 19 19.00 -13.89 -9.66
N ALA A 20 17.74 -13.48 -9.45
CA ALA A 20 17.23 -13.15 -8.14
C ALA A 20 17.22 -14.36 -7.21
N ALA A 21 16.80 -15.54 -7.68
CA ALA A 21 16.75 -16.78 -6.91
C ALA A 21 18.14 -17.28 -6.49
N GLU A 22 19.13 -17.19 -7.39
CA GLU A 22 20.54 -17.52 -7.09
C GLU A 22 21.09 -16.62 -5.98
N SER A 23 20.83 -15.29 -6.07
CA SER A 23 21.21 -14.33 -5.05
C SER A 23 20.52 -14.62 -3.69
N ILE A 24 19.21 -14.92 -3.70
CA ILE A 24 18.44 -15.30 -2.50
C ILE A 24 19.03 -16.57 -1.86
N THR A 25 19.25 -17.61 -2.65
CA THR A 25 19.77 -18.89 -2.17
C THR A 25 21.16 -18.72 -1.54
N GLN A 26 22.03 -17.95 -2.18
CA GLN A 26 23.34 -17.63 -1.66
C GLN A 26 23.27 -16.88 -0.34
N GLN A 27 22.44 -15.86 -0.25
CA GLN A 27 22.26 -15.03 0.95
C GLN A 27 21.61 -15.81 2.09
N LEU A 28 20.59 -16.64 1.82
CA LEU A 28 19.97 -17.49 2.84
C LEU A 28 20.94 -18.58 3.34
N GLY A 29 21.83 -19.06 2.47
CA GLY A 29 22.63 -20.25 2.71
C GLY A 29 21.82 -21.54 2.64
N SER A 30 20.67 -21.50 1.95
CA SER A 30 19.69 -22.58 1.82
C SER A 30 18.84 -22.37 0.56
N ASP A 31 18.38 -23.46 -0.06
CA ASP A 31 17.40 -23.44 -1.15
C ASP A 31 15.93 -23.39 -0.66
N GLN A 32 15.72 -23.17 0.65
CA GLN A 32 14.39 -23.19 1.26
C GLN A 32 14.14 -21.93 2.07
N ALA A 33 12.97 -21.31 1.81
CA ALA A 33 12.37 -20.23 2.59
C ALA A 33 11.01 -20.65 3.14
N ASP A 34 10.47 -19.91 4.11
CA ASP A 34 9.11 -20.06 4.63
C ASP A 34 8.14 -19.10 3.94
N LEU A 35 8.63 -17.89 3.59
CA LEU A 35 7.88 -16.83 2.89
C LEU A 35 8.75 -16.23 1.80
N THR A 36 8.15 -15.99 0.63
CA THR A 36 8.77 -15.26 -0.48
C THR A 36 7.83 -14.18 -0.98
N ILE A 37 8.24 -12.93 -0.86
CA ILE A 37 7.50 -11.77 -1.36
C ILE A 37 8.08 -11.39 -2.72
N VAL A 38 7.22 -11.21 -3.73
CA VAL A 38 7.63 -10.89 -5.10
C VAL A 38 6.88 -9.68 -5.64
N PHE A 39 7.62 -8.75 -6.24
CA PHE A 39 7.07 -7.64 -7.00
C PHE A 39 7.59 -7.67 -8.43
N VAL A 40 6.68 -7.53 -9.41
CA VAL A 40 6.97 -7.72 -10.84
C VAL A 40 6.52 -6.50 -11.62
N SER A 41 7.40 -5.96 -12.45
CA SER A 41 7.12 -4.77 -13.29
C SER A 41 6.17 -5.09 -14.47
N PRO A 42 5.48 -4.06 -15.01
CA PRO A 42 4.51 -4.23 -16.10
C PRO A 42 5.10 -4.74 -17.41
N GLN A 43 6.41 -4.63 -17.59
CA GLN A 43 7.11 -5.15 -18.77
C GLN A 43 7.03 -6.67 -18.88
N PHE A 44 6.73 -7.35 -17.76
CA PHE A 44 6.53 -8.80 -17.71
C PHE A 44 5.06 -9.23 -17.72
N LYS A 45 4.13 -8.33 -18.07
CA LYS A 45 2.68 -8.59 -17.99
C LYS A 45 2.25 -9.88 -18.69
N GLU A 46 2.83 -10.20 -19.84
CA GLU A 46 2.50 -11.41 -20.61
C GLU A 46 2.97 -12.71 -19.94
N PHE A 47 3.75 -12.60 -18.86
CA PHE A 47 4.32 -13.72 -18.13
C PHE A 47 3.90 -13.77 -16.66
N TYR A 48 2.99 -12.93 -16.23
CA TYR A 48 2.53 -12.90 -14.83
C TYR A 48 2.05 -14.27 -14.35
N ASP A 49 1.39 -15.03 -15.23
CA ASP A 49 0.88 -16.37 -14.98
C ASP A 49 1.99 -17.42 -14.72
N LYS A 50 3.22 -17.14 -15.10
CA LYS A 50 4.36 -18.06 -14.95
C LYS A 50 5.22 -17.78 -13.72
N VAL A 51 5.05 -16.62 -13.07
CA VAL A 51 5.96 -16.18 -12.01
C VAL A 51 6.07 -17.17 -10.84
N PRO A 52 4.98 -17.71 -10.25
CA PRO A 52 5.11 -18.67 -9.14
C PRO A 52 5.82 -19.97 -9.53
N ASP A 53 5.53 -20.48 -10.73
CA ASP A 53 6.14 -21.70 -11.23
C ASP A 53 7.64 -21.50 -11.54
N LEU A 54 8.00 -20.36 -12.11
CA LEU A 54 9.40 -19.99 -12.37
C LEU A 54 10.19 -19.86 -11.07
N ILE A 55 9.64 -19.18 -10.06
CA ILE A 55 10.28 -19.07 -8.74
C ILE A 55 10.52 -20.48 -8.17
N SER A 56 9.50 -21.33 -8.19
CA SER A 56 9.55 -22.69 -7.63
C SER A 56 10.51 -23.62 -8.37
N ARG A 57 10.90 -23.28 -9.60
CA ARG A 57 11.90 -24.02 -10.39
C ARG A 57 13.31 -23.85 -9.83
N TYR A 58 13.61 -22.65 -9.29
CA TYR A 58 14.97 -22.29 -8.89
C TYR A 58 15.24 -22.50 -7.41
N PHE A 59 14.21 -22.42 -6.54
CA PHE A 59 14.34 -22.71 -5.11
C PHE A 59 12.97 -23.07 -4.50
N LYS A 60 12.94 -23.43 -3.23
CA LYS A 60 11.71 -23.73 -2.47
C LYS A 60 11.23 -22.46 -1.76
N PRO A 61 10.30 -21.71 -2.33
CA PRO A 61 9.97 -20.35 -1.87
C PRO A 61 9.08 -20.30 -0.60
N GLY A 62 8.60 -21.45 -0.10
CA GLY A 62 7.55 -21.48 0.91
C GLY A 62 6.25 -20.88 0.34
N LEU A 63 5.60 -20.01 1.11
CA LEU A 63 4.45 -19.27 0.60
C LEU A 63 4.92 -18.12 -0.27
N VAL A 64 4.57 -18.13 -1.56
CA VAL A 64 4.76 -16.96 -2.45
C VAL A 64 3.65 -15.96 -2.20
N PHE A 65 3.99 -14.68 -2.02
CA PHE A 65 3.07 -13.57 -1.81
C PHE A 65 3.58 -12.34 -2.56
N GLY A 66 2.72 -11.56 -3.19
CA GLY A 66 3.18 -10.38 -3.92
C GLY A 66 2.19 -9.83 -4.92
N CYS A 67 2.65 -8.88 -5.74
CA CYS A 67 1.83 -8.31 -6.81
C CYS A 67 2.67 -7.68 -7.93
N SER A 68 1.96 -7.24 -8.99
CA SER A 68 2.52 -6.37 -10.01
C SER A 68 2.65 -4.93 -9.50
N GLY A 69 3.75 -4.25 -9.84
CA GLY A 69 4.04 -2.89 -9.42
C GLY A 69 4.52 -2.00 -10.56
N GLY A 70 4.09 -0.73 -10.61
CA GLY A 70 4.51 0.25 -11.61
C GLY A 70 5.98 0.66 -11.50
N GLY A 71 6.51 0.70 -10.27
CA GLY A 71 7.91 0.80 -9.92
C GLY A 71 8.30 -0.35 -9.00
N ILE A 72 9.51 -0.85 -9.12
CA ILE A 72 10.02 -1.98 -8.34
C ILE A 72 11.19 -1.51 -7.48
N ILE A 73 11.09 -1.77 -6.17
CA ILE A 73 12.14 -1.47 -5.21
C ILE A 73 12.66 -2.78 -4.63
N GLY A 74 13.97 -2.92 -4.55
CA GLY A 74 14.60 -4.08 -3.93
C GLY A 74 16.08 -3.82 -3.70
N ASN A 75 16.64 -4.45 -2.67
CA ASN A 75 18.06 -4.36 -2.36
C ASN A 75 18.62 -2.93 -2.29
N GLY A 76 17.79 -1.96 -1.83
CA GLY A 76 18.19 -0.54 -1.74
C GLY A 76 18.21 0.21 -3.08
N GLU A 77 17.70 -0.37 -4.16
CA GLU A 77 17.63 0.22 -5.48
C GLU A 77 16.18 0.33 -5.96
N GLU A 78 15.94 1.28 -6.84
CA GLU A 78 14.66 1.56 -7.50
C GLU A 78 14.76 1.33 -9.01
N ALA A 79 13.76 0.69 -9.59
CA ALA A 79 13.63 0.43 -11.01
C ALA A 79 12.27 0.92 -11.51
N GLU A 80 12.25 2.08 -12.17
CA GLU A 80 11.05 2.65 -12.77
C GLU A 80 11.08 2.54 -14.29
N GLN A 81 9.91 2.35 -14.92
CA GLN A 81 9.69 2.30 -16.37
C GLN A 81 10.59 1.31 -17.11
N GLN A 82 11.12 0.31 -16.43
CA GLN A 82 11.97 -0.73 -16.98
C GLN A 82 11.59 -2.12 -16.46
N ALA A 83 12.04 -3.17 -17.15
CA ALA A 83 11.87 -4.54 -16.67
C ALA A 83 12.60 -4.71 -15.34
N ALA A 84 11.89 -5.20 -14.33
CA ALA A 84 12.46 -5.52 -13.03
C ALA A 84 11.61 -6.52 -12.27
N ILE A 85 12.25 -7.32 -11.45
CA ILE A 85 11.63 -8.18 -10.44
C ILE A 85 12.39 -8.05 -9.12
N SER A 86 11.66 -7.87 -8.03
CA SER A 86 12.21 -7.91 -6.68
C SER A 86 11.69 -9.15 -5.96
N ILE A 87 12.59 -9.91 -5.35
CA ILE A 87 12.27 -11.07 -4.53
C ILE A 87 12.86 -10.84 -3.14
N THR A 88 12.02 -10.93 -2.12
CA THR A 88 12.44 -10.92 -0.71
C THR A 88 11.99 -12.24 -0.10
N SER A 89 12.93 -13.01 0.44
CA SER A 89 12.62 -14.31 1.04
C SER A 89 13.07 -14.38 2.50
N ALA A 90 12.33 -15.15 3.29
CA ALA A 90 12.57 -15.27 4.72
C ALA A 90 12.53 -16.70 5.22
N GLN A 91 13.41 -16.99 6.19
CA GLN A 91 13.32 -18.13 7.10
C GLN A 91 12.76 -17.63 8.44
N LEU A 92 11.59 -18.15 8.82
CA LEU A 92 10.75 -17.64 9.90
C LEU A 92 10.41 -18.74 10.92
N PRO A 93 11.42 -19.28 11.64
CA PRO A 93 11.17 -20.33 12.63
C PRO A 93 10.21 -19.84 13.72
N GLY A 94 9.20 -20.66 14.05
CA GLY A 94 8.20 -20.31 15.07
C GLY A 94 7.09 -19.36 14.61
N VAL A 95 7.13 -18.87 13.36
CA VAL A 95 6.09 -18.02 12.80
C VAL A 95 5.06 -18.87 12.04
N LYS A 96 3.79 -18.61 12.32
CA LYS A 96 2.65 -19.15 11.57
C LYS A 96 2.27 -18.13 10.50
N ILE A 97 2.19 -18.59 9.26
CA ILE A 97 1.81 -17.78 8.10
C ILE A 97 0.49 -18.34 7.57
N GLN A 98 -0.57 -17.54 7.63
CA GLN A 98 -1.88 -17.92 7.11
C GLN A 98 -2.19 -17.10 5.86
N PRO A 99 -2.35 -17.74 4.68
CA PRO A 99 -2.75 -17.04 3.46
C PRO A 99 -4.22 -16.65 3.51
N LEU A 100 -4.53 -15.47 2.94
CA LEU A 100 -5.86 -14.87 2.89
C LEU A 100 -6.15 -14.41 1.46
N GLN A 101 -7.38 -14.58 0.98
CA GLN A 101 -7.83 -14.08 -0.32
C GLN A 101 -9.30 -13.71 -0.26
N PHE A 102 -9.67 -12.53 -0.76
CA PHE A 102 -11.03 -12.01 -0.68
C PHE A 102 -11.40 -11.21 -1.94
N GLU A 103 -12.69 -11.25 -2.27
CA GLU A 103 -13.32 -10.36 -3.25
C GLU A 103 -14.18 -9.31 -2.54
N THR A 104 -14.33 -8.12 -3.13
CA THR A 104 -15.15 -7.04 -2.53
C THR A 104 -16.58 -7.45 -2.25
N THR A 105 -17.17 -8.26 -3.13
CA THR A 105 -18.57 -8.73 -2.99
C THR A 105 -18.81 -9.64 -1.80
N GLU A 106 -17.77 -10.08 -1.13
CA GLU A 106 -17.81 -10.99 0.02
C GLU A 106 -17.63 -10.27 1.36
N LEU A 107 -17.37 -8.95 1.36
CA LEU A 107 -17.11 -8.19 2.59
C LEU A 107 -18.35 -8.21 3.50
N PRO A 108 -18.15 -8.44 4.82
CA PRO A 108 -19.20 -8.24 5.80
C PRO A 108 -19.67 -6.78 5.82
N ASP A 109 -20.93 -6.56 6.15
CA ASP A 109 -21.46 -5.21 6.33
C ASP A 109 -20.72 -4.48 7.45
N GLN A 110 -20.49 -3.19 7.30
CA GLN A 110 -19.76 -2.36 8.28
C GLN A 110 -20.45 -2.30 9.65
N ASP A 111 -21.78 -2.43 9.68
CA ASP A 111 -22.57 -2.45 10.91
C ASP A 111 -22.54 -3.80 11.66
N THR A 112 -21.83 -4.80 11.13
CA THR A 112 -21.74 -6.11 11.77
C THR A 112 -20.75 -6.11 12.94
N SER A 113 -20.93 -7.07 13.87
CA SER A 113 -20.06 -7.20 15.03
C SER A 113 -18.62 -7.64 14.64
N PRO A 114 -17.61 -7.36 15.50
CA PRO A 114 -16.24 -7.85 15.29
C PRO A 114 -16.15 -9.37 15.14
N SER A 115 -17.07 -10.13 15.75
CA SER A 115 -17.09 -11.59 15.65
C SER A 115 -17.40 -12.08 14.22
N VAL A 116 -18.27 -11.39 13.49
CA VAL A 116 -18.59 -11.71 12.09
C VAL A 116 -17.37 -11.50 11.19
N TRP A 117 -16.65 -10.41 11.38
CA TRP A 117 -15.40 -10.14 10.66
C TRP A 117 -14.33 -11.20 10.96
N ARG A 118 -14.18 -11.64 12.25
CA ARG A 118 -13.24 -12.69 12.65
C ARG A 118 -13.59 -14.04 12.05
N GLU A 119 -14.87 -14.38 12.05
CA GLU A 119 -15.37 -15.61 11.43
C GLU A 119 -15.13 -15.61 9.92
N TRP A 120 -15.35 -14.48 9.27
CA TRP A 120 -15.13 -14.32 7.84
C TRP A 120 -13.63 -14.37 7.46
N LEU A 121 -12.75 -13.69 8.21
CA LEU A 121 -11.29 -13.75 8.00
C LEU A 121 -10.71 -15.11 8.37
N GLN A 122 -11.36 -15.88 9.25
CA GLN A 122 -10.88 -17.17 9.76
C GLN A 122 -9.51 -17.09 10.46
N VAL A 123 -9.18 -15.96 11.07
CA VAL A 123 -7.94 -15.73 11.82
C VAL A 123 -8.27 -15.59 13.30
N GLN A 124 -7.56 -16.34 14.16
CA GLN A 124 -7.78 -16.30 15.59
C GLN A 124 -7.17 -15.04 16.20
N VAL A 125 -7.98 -14.26 16.92
CA VAL A 125 -7.51 -13.00 17.56
C VAL A 125 -6.55 -13.27 18.72
N GLU A 126 -6.68 -14.42 19.36
CA GLU A 126 -5.84 -14.88 20.47
C GLU A 126 -4.39 -15.15 20.06
N ASP A 127 -4.16 -15.41 18.77
CA ASP A 127 -2.82 -15.60 18.19
C ASP A 127 -2.08 -14.25 18.01
N ASN A 128 -2.71 -13.12 18.36
CA ASN A 128 -2.18 -11.76 18.13
C ASN A 128 -1.64 -11.56 16.69
N PRO A 129 -2.45 -11.80 15.65
CA PRO A 129 -1.98 -11.76 14.28
C PRO A 129 -1.62 -10.34 13.83
N HIS A 130 -0.63 -10.24 12.95
CA HIS A 130 -0.33 -9.04 12.17
C HIS A 130 -0.60 -9.34 10.70
N PHE A 131 -1.01 -8.35 9.93
CA PHE A 131 -1.47 -8.56 8.57
C PHE A 131 -0.64 -7.79 7.55
N VAL A 132 -0.40 -8.44 6.41
CA VAL A 132 0.10 -7.78 5.20
C VAL A 132 -0.89 -8.01 4.08
N PHE A 133 -1.38 -6.93 3.44
CA PHE A 133 -2.39 -6.98 2.40
C PHE A 133 -1.93 -6.34 1.11
N LEU A 134 -2.27 -6.95 -0.03
CA LEU A 134 -2.08 -6.40 -1.36
C LEU A 134 -3.40 -6.50 -2.12
N ALA A 135 -3.91 -5.39 -2.63
CA ALA A 135 -5.20 -5.34 -3.29
C ALA A 135 -5.11 -4.77 -4.71
N ASP A 136 -6.00 -5.20 -5.57
CA ASP A 136 -6.21 -4.54 -6.86
C ASP A 136 -7.08 -3.29 -6.66
N PRO A 137 -6.59 -2.08 -7.00
CA PRO A 137 -7.31 -0.83 -6.74
C PRO A 137 -8.59 -0.65 -7.57
N PHE A 138 -8.76 -1.45 -8.63
CA PHE A 138 -9.91 -1.32 -9.54
C PHE A 138 -11.07 -2.24 -9.18
N SER A 139 -10.85 -3.20 -8.29
CA SER A 139 -11.83 -4.24 -7.95
C SER A 139 -12.08 -4.42 -6.46
N PHE A 140 -11.28 -3.78 -5.57
CA PHE A 140 -11.37 -3.99 -4.14
C PHE A 140 -11.59 -2.70 -3.35
N GLN A 141 -12.56 -2.73 -2.43
CA GLN A 141 -12.90 -1.63 -1.53
C GLN A 141 -12.01 -1.65 -0.28
N GLY A 142 -10.77 -1.20 -0.43
CA GLY A 142 -9.75 -1.30 0.62
C GLY A 142 -10.06 -0.52 1.90
N GLU A 143 -10.69 0.65 1.81
CA GLU A 143 -11.02 1.48 2.98
C GLU A 143 -12.08 0.80 3.87
N GLU A 144 -13.14 0.27 3.27
CA GLU A 144 -14.19 -0.47 3.99
C GLU A 144 -13.64 -1.74 4.64
N PHE A 145 -12.81 -2.47 3.90
CA PHE A 145 -12.13 -3.65 4.41
C PHE A 145 -11.22 -3.32 5.61
N LEU A 146 -10.37 -2.31 5.49
CA LEU A 146 -9.44 -1.92 6.57
C LEU A 146 -10.21 -1.46 7.82
N ALA A 147 -11.31 -0.70 7.66
CA ALA A 147 -12.14 -0.29 8.79
C ALA A 147 -12.71 -1.50 9.55
N GLY A 148 -13.21 -2.51 8.83
CA GLY A 148 -13.72 -3.74 9.43
C GLY A 148 -12.63 -4.58 10.11
N VAL A 149 -11.45 -4.69 9.49
CA VAL A 149 -10.31 -5.40 10.08
C VAL A 149 -9.76 -4.65 11.29
N ASP A 150 -9.74 -3.32 11.30
CA ASP A 150 -9.33 -2.52 12.47
C ASP A 150 -10.29 -2.72 13.63
N PHE A 151 -11.58 -2.76 13.35
CA PHE A 151 -12.60 -3.04 14.36
C PHE A 151 -12.50 -4.46 14.95
N ALA A 152 -12.22 -5.45 14.10
CA ALA A 152 -12.10 -6.85 14.51
C ALA A 152 -10.78 -7.17 15.23
N TYR A 153 -9.68 -6.52 14.85
CA TYR A 153 -8.32 -6.76 15.36
C TYR A 153 -7.63 -5.44 15.75
N PRO A 154 -8.10 -4.74 16.78
CA PRO A 154 -7.62 -3.39 17.12
C PRO A 154 -6.14 -3.34 17.53
N ASN A 155 -5.59 -4.43 18.04
CA ASN A 155 -4.19 -4.51 18.48
C ASN A 155 -3.22 -5.00 17.39
N SER A 156 -3.73 -5.47 16.25
CA SER A 156 -2.93 -5.99 15.16
C SER A 156 -2.34 -4.86 14.31
N LYS A 157 -1.12 -5.02 13.83
CA LYS A 157 -0.56 -4.15 12.78
C LYS A 157 -1.11 -4.62 11.42
N LYS A 158 -1.50 -3.68 10.58
CA LYS A 158 -1.93 -3.91 9.21
C LYS A 158 -1.07 -3.04 8.30
N VAL A 159 -0.39 -3.67 7.37
CA VAL A 159 0.43 -2.99 6.37
C VAL A 159 0.11 -3.54 4.99
N GLY A 160 0.42 -2.80 3.96
CA GLY A 160 0.21 -3.27 2.61
C GLY A 160 0.14 -2.15 1.60
N GLY A 161 -0.46 -2.45 0.45
CA GLY A 161 -0.57 -1.49 -0.63
C GLY A 161 -1.48 -1.95 -1.75
N LEU A 162 -1.58 -1.10 -2.75
CA LEU A 162 -2.34 -1.36 -3.96
C LEU A 162 -1.39 -1.80 -5.09
N ALA A 163 -1.77 -2.83 -5.81
CA ALA A 163 -1.06 -3.23 -7.03
C ALA A 163 -1.10 -2.08 -8.04
N SER A 164 0.06 -1.71 -8.58
CA SER A 164 0.22 -0.53 -9.44
C SER A 164 0.79 -0.87 -10.83
N GLY A 165 0.83 -2.14 -11.19
CA GLY A 165 1.35 -2.60 -12.48
C GLY A 165 0.42 -2.33 -13.67
N ALA A 166 -0.82 -1.87 -13.43
CA ALA A 166 -1.80 -1.59 -14.47
C ALA A 166 -2.58 -0.31 -14.20
N GLN A 167 -3.30 0.16 -15.23
CA GLN A 167 -4.17 1.35 -15.18
C GLN A 167 -5.66 1.01 -15.35
N ALA A 168 -6.01 -0.28 -15.35
CA ALA A 168 -7.38 -0.74 -15.54
C ALA A 168 -7.60 -2.11 -14.90
N LEU A 169 -8.87 -2.41 -14.64
CA LEU A 169 -9.34 -3.70 -14.11
C LEU A 169 -8.77 -4.90 -14.89
N GLY A 170 -8.35 -5.93 -14.18
CA GLY A 170 -7.81 -7.17 -14.74
C GLY A 170 -6.37 -7.07 -15.29
N GLY A 171 -5.73 -5.90 -15.17
CA GLY A 171 -4.37 -5.70 -15.64
C GLY A 171 -3.28 -5.99 -14.62
N ASN A 172 -3.62 -6.01 -13.34
CA ASN A 172 -2.72 -6.37 -12.25
C ASN A 172 -2.64 -7.87 -12.04
N ALA A 173 -1.58 -8.32 -11.40
CA ALA A 173 -1.46 -9.66 -10.84
C ALA A 173 -1.25 -9.58 -9.33
N LEU A 174 -1.95 -10.42 -8.58
CA LEU A 174 -1.76 -10.66 -7.16
C LEU A 174 -1.35 -12.13 -6.98
N TYR A 175 -0.28 -12.38 -6.24
CA TYR A 175 0.29 -13.73 -6.06
C TYR A 175 0.01 -14.25 -4.66
N LEU A 176 -0.49 -15.49 -4.56
CA LEU A 176 -0.67 -16.18 -3.28
C LEU A 176 -0.46 -17.69 -3.45
N GLY A 177 0.66 -18.21 -2.92
CA GLY A 177 1.09 -19.57 -3.16
C GLY A 177 1.40 -19.79 -4.65
N ASN A 178 0.77 -20.79 -5.24
CA ASN A 178 0.87 -21.07 -6.68
C ASN A 178 -0.28 -20.47 -7.50
N LYS A 179 -1.14 -19.64 -6.89
CA LYS A 179 -2.29 -19.02 -7.55
C LYS A 179 -2.01 -17.57 -7.88
N ILE A 180 -2.67 -17.10 -8.93
CA ILE A 180 -2.61 -15.73 -9.42
C ILE A 180 -4.04 -15.22 -9.53
N TYR A 181 -4.25 -14.02 -9.02
CA TYR A 181 -5.52 -13.33 -9.06
C TYR A 181 -5.33 -11.99 -9.80
N ASN A 182 -6.33 -11.53 -10.51
CA ASN A 182 -6.32 -10.25 -11.21
C ASN A 182 -7.39 -9.28 -10.69
N SER A 183 -7.99 -9.61 -9.54
CA SER A 183 -8.98 -8.83 -8.83
C SER A 183 -8.91 -9.14 -7.32
N GLY A 184 -9.60 -8.36 -6.53
CA GLY A 184 -9.74 -8.58 -5.11
C GLY A 184 -8.51 -8.23 -4.28
N LEU A 185 -8.30 -8.97 -3.22
CA LEU A 185 -7.21 -8.81 -2.26
C LEU A 185 -6.56 -10.16 -1.96
N VAL A 186 -5.24 -10.17 -1.87
CA VAL A 186 -4.46 -11.23 -1.25
C VAL A 186 -3.79 -10.72 0.01
N GLY A 187 -3.64 -11.58 1.01
CA GLY A 187 -3.03 -11.21 2.27
C GLY A 187 -2.33 -12.37 2.95
N ILE A 188 -1.57 -12.05 3.96
CA ILE A 188 -1.02 -13.00 4.92
C ILE A 188 -1.27 -12.50 6.33
N ALA A 189 -1.69 -13.41 7.21
CA ALA A 189 -1.68 -13.18 8.65
C ALA A 189 -0.45 -13.87 9.25
N LEU A 190 0.32 -13.12 10.03
CA LEU A 190 1.55 -13.54 10.69
C LEU A 190 1.32 -13.60 12.18
N SER A 191 1.64 -14.70 12.82
CA SER A 191 1.54 -14.88 14.27
C SER A 191 2.64 -15.79 14.81
N GLY A 192 2.71 -15.99 16.13
CA GLY A 192 3.77 -16.76 16.79
C GLY A 192 5.01 -15.90 17.10
N ASP A 193 6.20 -16.43 16.86
CA ASP A 193 7.48 -15.78 17.23
C ASP A 193 7.84 -14.64 16.26
N ILE A 194 6.96 -13.64 16.14
CA ILE A 194 7.17 -12.47 15.28
C ILE A 194 6.69 -11.19 15.96
N GLU A 195 7.46 -10.14 15.82
CA GLU A 195 7.08 -8.76 16.15
C GLU A 195 7.08 -7.94 14.86
N VAL A 196 6.04 -7.14 14.65
CA VAL A 196 5.89 -6.30 13.46
C VAL A 196 5.82 -4.85 13.88
N ASP A 197 6.84 -4.08 13.50
CA ASP A 197 6.87 -2.63 13.62
C ASP A 197 6.56 -1.98 12.28
N THR A 198 5.80 -0.88 12.33
CA THR A 198 5.41 -0.15 11.13
C THR A 198 6.03 1.23 11.11
N ILE A 199 6.58 1.61 9.95
CA ILE A 199 7.09 2.95 9.70
C ILE A 199 6.27 3.54 8.55
N VAL A 200 5.68 4.72 8.79
CA VAL A 200 4.97 5.48 7.77
C VAL A 200 5.84 6.67 7.37
N ALA A 201 6.35 6.63 6.14
CA ALA A 201 7.17 7.69 5.56
C ALA A 201 6.49 8.18 4.28
N GLN A 202 5.79 9.31 4.36
CA GLN A 202 4.99 9.83 3.23
C GLN A 202 5.80 10.72 2.29
N GLY A 203 7.06 11.00 2.61
CA GLY A 203 7.96 11.79 1.77
C GLY A 203 7.56 13.27 1.62
N CYS A 204 6.56 13.73 2.38
CA CYS A 204 6.03 15.08 2.32
C CYS A 204 6.48 15.91 3.52
N ARG A 205 6.71 17.18 3.25
CA ARG A 205 6.99 18.18 4.26
C ARG A 205 5.83 19.18 4.28
N PRO A 206 5.32 19.59 5.47
CA PRO A 206 4.28 20.59 5.54
C PRO A 206 4.77 21.94 5.02
N ILE A 207 3.90 22.67 4.35
CA ILE A 207 4.04 24.06 3.95
C ILE A 207 2.80 24.82 4.44
N GLY A 208 3.00 25.98 5.08
CA GLY A 208 1.92 26.71 5.74
C GLY A 208 1.58 26.14 7.13
N GLU A 209 0.52 26.67 7.70
CA GLU A 209 -0.02 26.26 9.00
C GLU A 209 -1.26 25.37 8.79
N PRO A 210 -1.57 24.45 9.71
CA PRO A 210 -2.79 23.67 9.64
C PRO A 210 -4.04 24.56 9.62
N MET A 211 -5.01 24.21 8.78
CA MET A 211 -6.25 24.97 8.58
C MET A 211 -7.47 24.07 8.73
N GLN A 212 -8.57 24.63 9.22
CA GLN A 212 -9.81 23.89 9.37
C GLN A 212 -10.66 23.93 8.09
N ILE A 213 -11.18 22.78 7.68
CA ILE A 213 -12.20 22.69 6.62
C ILE A 213 -13.50 23.31 7.15
N THR A 214 -13.90 24.44 6.60
CA THR A 214 -15.16 25.09 6.96
C THR A 214 -16.31 24.67 6.04
N GLN A 215 -16.02 24.30 4.79
CA GLN A 215 -17.01 23.77 3.87
C GLN A 215 -16.41 22.71 2.93
N CYS A 216 -17.07 21.56 2.82
CA CYS A 216 -16.75 20.52 1.83
C CYS A 216 -18.02 19.77 1.39
N GLU A 217 -17.90 19.06 0.28
CA GLU A 217 -18.93 18.16 -0.24
C GLU A 217 -18.27 16.90 -0.80
N GLN A 218 -18.44 15.76 -0.09
CA GLN A 218 -17.75 14.51 -0.40
C GLN A 218 -16.24 14.68 -0.54
N THR A 219 -15.72 14.68 -1.76
CA THR A 219 -14.30 14.83 -2.08
C THR A 219 -13.93 16.26 -2.50
N LEU A 220 -14.90 17.17 -2.58
CA LEU A 220 -14.68 18.55 -2.98
C LEU A 220 -14.46 19.44 -1.77
N LEU A 221 -13.26 19.97 -1.62
CA LEU A 221 -12.91 20.98 -0.64
C LEU A 221 -13.36 22.37 -1.15
N LYS A 222 -14.30 22.99 -0.45
CA LYS A 222 -14.91 24.27 -0.87
C LYS A 222 -14.35 25.46 -0.11
N GLU A 223 -14.06 25.32 1.20
CA GLU A 223 -13.53 26.39 2.03
C GLU A 223 -12.56 25.87 3.10
N LEU A 224 -11.48 26.64 3.30
CA LEU A 224 -10.53 26.57 4.41
C LEU A 224 -10.62 27.88 5.18
N GLU A 225 -10.99 27.82 6.45
CA GLU A 225 -11.17 28.98 7.32
C GLU A 225 -12.00 30.11 6.68
N GLY A 226 -13.07 29.73 5.96
CA GLY A 226 -13.98 30.67 5.29
C GLY A 226 -13.47 31.23 3.97
N LYS A 227 -12.36 30.75 3.43
CA LYS A 227 -11.80 31.17 2.14
C LYS A 227 -11.80 30.03 1.12
N PRO A 228 -12.01 30.32 -0.18
CA PRO A 228 -11.81 29.32 -1.23
C PRO A 228 -10.36 28.78 -1.20
N PRO A 229 -10.16 27.44 -1.33
CA PRO A 229 -8.83 26.83 -1.25
C PRO A 229 -7.83 27.36 -2.27
N LEU A 230 -8.28 27.69 -3.47
CA LEU A 230 -7.41 28.28 -4.50
C LEU A 230 -6.84 29.63 -4.05
N LYS A 231 -7.65 30.46 -3.36
CA LYS A 231 -7.17 31.73 -2.79
C LYS A 231 -6.17 31.52 -1.66
N VAL A 232 -6.38 30.51 -0.83
CA VAL A 232 -5.42 30.12 0.22
C VAL A 232 -4.09 29.67 -0.40
N LEU A 233 -4.12 28.92 -1.49
CA LEU A 233 -2.92 28.51 -2.21
C LEU A 233 -2.19 29.71 -2.86
N GLU A 234 -2.91 30.69 -3.38
CA GLU A 234 -2.32 31.95 -3.91
C GLU A 234 -1.61 32.73 -2.80
N GLU A 235 -2.27 32.93 -1.65
CA GLU A 235 -1.68 33.60 -0.48
C GLU A 235 -0.44 32.82 0.02
N LEU A 236 -0.52 31.51 0.12
CA LEU A 236 0.61 30.65 0.51
C LEU A 236 1.78 30.76 -0.48
N HIS A 237 1.50 30.72 -1.79
CA HIS A 237 2.52 30.84 -2.83
C HIS A 237 3.37 32.11 -2.68
N GLU A 238 2.80 33.22 -2.25
CA GLU A 238 3.55 34.48 -2.05
C GLU A 238 4.60 34.35 -0.95
N THR A 239 4.38 33.50 0.04
CA THR A 239 5.27 33.31 1.21
C THR A 239 6.37 32.26 0.99
N LEU A 240 6.26 31.43 -0.04
CA LEU A 240 7.15 30.30 -0.29
C LEU A 240 8.50 30.73 -0.90
N SER A 241 9.52 29.92 -0.64
CA SER A 241 10.81 30.00 -1.33
C SER A 241 10.69 29.66 -2.82
N ASP A 242 11.63 30.13 -3.66
CA ASP A 242 11.62 29.79 -5.10
C ASP A 242 11.73 28.30 -5.37
N ALA A 243 12.40 27.53 -4.50
CA ALA A 243 12.46 26.09 -4.57
C ALA A 243 11.09 25.46 -4.31
N ASP A 244 10.37 25.92 -3.29
CA ASP A 244 9.03 25.43 -2.95
C ASP A 244 7.99 25.81 -3.99
N LYS A 245 8.07 27.00 -4.57
CA LYS A 245 7.21 27.43 -5.69
C LYS A 245 7.32 26.49 -6.90
N LYS A 246 8.51 25.96 -7.19
CA LYS A 246 8.70 24.96 -8.24
C LYS A 246 8.08 23.62 -7.88
N LEU A 247 8.26 23.15 -6.63
CA LEU A 247 7.67 21.90 -6.15
C LEU A 247 6.15 21.95 -6.11
N LEU A 248 5.57 23.09 -5.74
CA LEU A 248 4.13 23.29 -5.67
C LEU A 248 3.43 23.03 -7.02
N GLN A 249 4.11 23.28 -8.14
CA GLN A 249 3.56 23.06 -9.48
C GLN A 249 3.43 21.56 -9.85
N THR A 250 4.22 20.69 -9.25
CA THR A 250 4.31 19.27 -9.64
C THR A 250 4.04 18.29 -8.51
N SER A 251 4.14 18.74 -7.25
CA SER A 251 4.18 17.85 -6.09
C SER A 251 3.42 18.43 -4.89
N LEU A 252 2.24 19.03 -5.15
CA LEU A 252 1.35 19.52 -4.10
C LEU A 252 0.36 18.44 -3.68
N PHE A 253 0.27 18.22 -2.37
CA PHE A 253 -0.62 17.26 -1.73
C PHE A 253 -1.35 17.93 -0.58
N LEU A 254 -2.50 17.40 -0.18
CA LEU A 254 -3.21 17.81 1.02
C LEU A 254 -2.94 16.80 2.15
N GLY A 255 -2.51 17.28 3.32
CA GLY A 255 -2.45 16.48 4.54
C GLY A 255 -3.79 16.55 5.25
N ILE A 256 -4.38 15.42 5.64
CA ILE A 256 -5.63 15.32 6.40
C ILE A 256 -5.28 14.73 7.77
N GLU A 257 -5.66 15.39 8.85
CA GLU A 257 -5.40 14.88 10.21
C GLU A 257 -5.96 13.46 10.40
N MET A 258 -5.16 12.58 11.01
CA MET A 258 -5.55 11.19 11.27
C MET A 258 -6.29 11.01 12.59
N ASP A 259 -6.03 11.86 13.57
CA ASP A 259 -6.62 11.78 14.91
C ASP A 259 -7.15 13.16 15.37
N PRO A 260 -8.47 13.41 15.22
CA PRO A 260 -9.08 14.69 15.60
C PRO A 260 -9.10 14.93 17.13
N MET A 261 -8.71 13.96 17.94
CA MET A 261 -8.62 14.09 19.40
C MET A 261 -7.24 14.60 19.87
N LYS A 262 -6.32 14.80 18.93
CA LYS A 262 -4.97 15.27 19.23
C LYS A 262 -4.90 16.78 19.28
N ASP A 263 -4.64 17.35 20.45
CA ASP A 263 -4.62 18.80 20.66
C ASP A 263 -3.62 19.58 19.80
N SER A 264 -2.56 18.96 19.34
CA SER A 264 -1.47 19.60 18.56
C SER A 264 -0.87 18.62 17.58
N PRO A 265 -1.48 18.42 16.40
CA PRO A 265 -0.95 17.53 15.40
C PRO A 265 0.37 18.07 14.82
N LYS A 266 1.30 17.15 14.55
CA LYS A 266 2.65 17.43 14.02
C LYS A 266 2.84 16.72 12.69
N GLN A 267 3.95 17.00 12.02
CA GLN A 267 4.38 16.23 10.86
C GLN A 267 4.38 14.72 11.20
N GLY A 268 3.72 13.92 10.36
CA GLY A 268 3.47 12.49 10.58
C GLY A 268 2.08 12.18 11.14
N ASP A 269 1.33 13.16 11.63
CA ASP A 269 -0.06 13.00 12.09
C ASP A 269 -1.09 13.26 10.98
N PHE A 270 -0.64 13.56 9.77
CA PHE A 270 -1.48 13.85 8.62
C PHE A 270 -1.34 12.76 7.56
N LEU A 271 -2.46 12.32 7.03
CA LEU A 271 -2.54 11.40 5.91
C LEU A 271 -2.51 12.19 4.60
N ILE A 272 -1.50 11.95 3.78
CA ILE A 272 -1.30 12.68 2.53
C ILE A 272 -2.26 12.17 1.45
N ARG A 273 -2.91 13.11 0.76
CA ARG A 273 -3.87 12.84 -0.32
C ARG A 273 -3.57 13.66 -1.56
N ASN A 274 -3.79 13.06 -2.72
CA ASN A 274 -3.63 13.73 -4.00
C ASN A 274 -4.70 14.80 -4.22
N LEU A 275 -4.31 15.87 -4.89
CA LEU A 275 -5.23 16.82 -5.51
C LEU A 275 -5.68 16.23 -6.85
N MET A 276 -7.01 16.03 -7.01
CA MET A 276 -7.60 15.40 -8.19
C MET A 276 -7.98 16.41 -9.28
N GLY A 277 -8.05 17.68 -8.91
CA GLY A 277 -8.41 18.76 -9.85
C GLY A 277 -8.84 20.04 -9.15
N VAL A 278 -9.12 21.05 -9.95
CA VAL A 278 -9.57 22.38 -9.50
C VAL A 278 -10.93 22.68 -10.11
N ASP A 279 -11.91 23.00 -9.29
CA ASP A 279 -13.15 23.63 -9.75
C ASP A 279 -12.91 25.15 -9.93
N ARG A 280 -12.80 25.57 -11.17
CA ARG A 280 -12.46 26.96 -11.52
C ARG A 280 -13.60 27.93 -11.26
N GLU A 281 -14.84 27.45 -11.14
CA GLU A 281 -16.01 28.32 -10.87
C GLU A 281 -16.08 28.68 -9.40
N SER A 282 -15.88 27.72 -8.50
CA SER A 282 -15.95 27.94 -7.04
C SER A 282 -14.57 28.20 -6.41
N GLY A 283 -13.47 27.90 -7.09
CA GLY A 283 -12.12 27.89 -6.51
C GLY A 283 -11.90 26.71 -5.57
N GLY A 284 -12.74 25.68 -5.64
CA GLY A 284 -12.64 24.46 -4.85
C GLY A 284 -11.61 23.48 -5.39
N LEU A 285 -11.16 22.55 -4.54
CA LEU A 285 -10.19 21.52 -4.89
C LEU A 285 -10.80 20.14 -4.71
N GLY A 286 -10.71 19.31 -5.75
CA GLY A 286 -10.99 17.86 -5.66
C GLY A 286 -9.86 17.15 -4.92
N ILE A 287 -10.20 16.37 -3.90
CA ILE A 287 -9.24 15.63 -3.05
C ILE A 287 -9.48 14.13 -3.22
N GLY A 288 -8.42 13.34 -3.20
CA GLY A 288 -8.48 11.88 -3.27
C GLY A 288 -8.92 11.21 -1.96
N ALA A 289 -9.84 11.82 -1.22
CA ALA A 289 -10.43 11.28 0.00
C ALA A 289 -11.78 11.94 0.32
N LEU A 290 -12.61 11.28 1.13
CA LEU A 290 -13.79 11.87 1.72
C LEU A 290 -13.40 12.90 2.78
N LEU A 291 -14.00 14.07 2.71
CA LEU A 291 -13.74 15.21 3.61
C LEU A 291 -14.91 15.43 4.57
N ARG A 292 -14.62 16.05 5.71
CA ARG A 292 -15.62 16.45 6.71
C ARG A 292 -15.40 17.89 7.15
N ASN A 293 -16.48 18.63 7.35
CA ASN A 293 -16.41 19.95 7.97
C ASN A 293 -15.86 19.83 9.40
N GLY A 294 -14.99 20.75 9.77
CA GLY A 294 -14.30 20.75 11.06
C GLY A 294 -13.00 19.94 11.11
N GLN A 295 -12.68 19.20 10.07
CA GLN A 295 -11.43 18.44 9.95
C GLN A 295 -10.24 19.38 9.70
N LEU A 296 -9.09 19.09 10.31
CA LEU A 296 -7.86 19.83 10.14
C LEU A 296 -7.06 19.30 8.94
N VAL A 297 -6.52 20.20 8.15
CA VAL A 297 -5.69 19.87 6.98
C VAL A 297 -4.43 20.71 6.93
#